data_3bf02e3ac601c491f63f35095a0b2ca9
#
_entry.id   3bf02e3ac601c491f63f35095a0b2ca9
#
_cell.length_a   1.000
_cell.length_b   1.000
_cell.length_c   1.000
_cell.angle_alpha   90.00
_cell.angle_beta   90.00
_cell.angle_gamma   90.00
#
_symmetry.space_group_name_H-M   'P 1'
#
loop_
_entity.id
_entity.type
_entity.pdbx_description
1 polymer ?
#
loop_
_entity_poly.entity_id
_entity_poly.type
_entity_poly.pdbx_seq_one_letter_code
_entity_poly.pdbx_strand_id
1 'polypeptide(L)'
;GRSNIVTLINSFHGRTVTTLKATGQERFHNYFFPFTEGFTYATAGELDSVIEAAGKTSCAVMMELVQGEGGVMPLSKDFVQGVAKFCQDNDLLLLIDEVQTGVGRTGSLFAFQQYGIEPDAVSFAKGIGGGLPLGGFMVNEKCRSVLGSGTHATTFGGNPICCAGALVVLDEINDELLLEVKTKGDYIRRKLSAIESKYISDVRGLGMMIGIEINGVSH
;
A
#
# COMPACT_ATOMS: atom_id res chain seq x y z
N GLY A 1 10.02 15.77 -19.39
CA GLY A 1 8.81 15.26 -18.77
C GLY A 1 8.97 15.18 -17.26
N ARG A 2 7.88 14.94 -16.55
CA ARG A 2 7.89 14.71 -15.11
C ARG A 2 8.26 13.24 -14.82
N SER A 3 9.11 12.98 -13.84
CA SER A 3 9.58 11.61 -13.54
C SER A 3 9.73 11.31 -12.05
N ASN A 4 9.52 12.33 -11.19
CA ASN A 4 9.64 12.14 -9.74
C ASN A 4 8.34 11.59 -9.13
N ILE A 5 8.46 10.63 -8.23
CA ILE A 5 7.37 10.05 -7.46
C ILE A 5 7.55 10.44 -5.98
N VAL A 6 6.51 10.99 -5.38
CA VAL A 6 6.47 11.24 -3.94
C VAL A 6 6.02 9.95 -3.25
N THR A 7 6.79 9.49 -2.27
CA THR A 7 6.41 8.38 -1.38
C THR A 7 6.36 8.85 0.07
N LEU A 8 5.85 8.02 0.98
CA LEU A 8 5.73 8.43 2.38
C LEU A 8 6.89 7.88 3.23
N ILE A 9 7.35 8.68 4.19
CA ILE A 9 8.26 8.22 5.24
C ILE A 9 7.61 7.04 5.98
N ASN A 10 8.41 6.05 6.35
CA ASN A 10 8.03 4.77 6.93
C ASN A 10 7.25 3.83 6.00
N SER A 11 7.09 4.16 4.71
CA SER A 11 6.52 3.25 3.73
C SER A 11 7.45 2.07 3.42
N PHE A 12 6.87 1.02 2.80
CA PHE A 12 7.61 -0.09 2.25
C PHE A 12 7.03 -0.53 0.91
N HIS A 13 7.81 -0.45 -0.16
CA HIS A 13 7.36 -0.72 -1.53
C HIS A 13 8.11 -1.87 -2.22
N GLY A 14 8.98 -2.58 -1.52
CA GLY A 14 9.64 -3.76 -2.05
C GLY A 14 11.16 -3.78 -1.88
N ARG A 15 11.80 -4.81 -2.46
CA ARG A 15 13.22 -5.13 -2.29
C ARG A 15 14.04 -5.07 -3.58
N THR A 16 13.45 -4.74 -4.72
CA THR A 16 14.22 -4.43 -5.94
C THR A 16 14.88 -3.05 -5.78
N VAL A 17 15.95 -2.76 -6.52
CA VAL A 17 16.71 -1.51 -6.34
C VAL A 17 15.81 -0.27 -6.45
N THR A 18 14.90 -0.24 -7.43
CA THR A 18 13.96 0.89 -7.60
C THR A 18 12.93 0.96 -6.50
N THR A 19 12.29 -0.15 -6.13
CA THR A 19 11.28 -0.17 -5.06
C THR A 19 11.90 0.02 -3.68
N LEU A 20 13.16 -0.40 -3.51
CA LEU A 20 13.93 -0.13 -2.30
C LEU A 20 14.17 1.38 -2.14
N LYS A 21 14.49 2.08 -3.24
CA LYS A 21 14.60 3.55 -3.22
C LYS A 21 13.25 4.23 -2.99
N ALA A 22 12.15 3.67 -3.48
CA ALA A 22 10.80 4.18 -3.20
C ALA A 22 10.39 4.01 -1.74
N THR A 23 10.96 3.05 -1.02
CA THR A 23 10.69 2.75 0.39
C THR A 23 11.21 3.88 1.29
N GLY A 24 10.33 4.50 2.07
CA GLY A 24 10.63 5.68 2.90
C GLY A 24 11.28 5.35 4.25
N GLN A 25 12.19 4.39 4.30
CA GLN A 25 12.90 3.96 5.51
C GLN A 25 14.41 3.95 5.26
N GLU A 26 15.14 4.87 5.89
CA GLU A 26 16.59 5.06 5.70
C GLU A 26 17.41 3.79 5.94
N ARG A 27 16.98 2.93 6.87
CA ARG A 27 17.67 1.66 7.18
C ARG A 27 17.84 0.74 5.97
N PHE A 28 17.00 0.88 4.95
CA PHE A 28 17.07 0.11 3.71
C PHE A 28 17.94 0.77 2.64
N HIS A 29 18.40 2.00 2.84
CA HIS A 29 19.21 2.76 1.90
C HIS A 29 20.72 2.67 2.16
N ASN A 30 21.17 1.79 3.05
CA ASN A 30 22.59 1.67 3.44
C ASN A 30 23.43 0.84 2.45
N TYR A 31 22.78 0.06 1.56
CA TYR A 31 23.44 -0.86 0.64
C TYR A 31 22.77 -0.81 -0.75
N PHE A 32 23.31 -1.56 -1.69
CA PHE A 32 22.74 -1.78 -3.04
C PHE A 32 22.82 -0.56 -3.97
N PHE A 33 23.83 0.26 -3.81
CA PHE A 33 24.11 1.41 -4.71
C PHE A 33 24.55 0.96 -6.12
N PRO A 34 24.31 1.78 -7.17
CA PRO A 34 23.55 3.03 -7.14
C PRO A 34 22.03 2.80 -7.13
N PHE A 35 21.30 3.68 -6.46
CA PHE A 35 19.84 3.67 -6.51
C PHE A 35 19.31 4.38 -7.76
N THR A 36 18.09 4.00 -8.16
CA THR A 36 17.30 4.76 -9.15
C THR A 36 16.95 6.13 -8.57
N GLU A 37 17.14 7.19 -9.33
CA GLU A 37 16.72 8.54 -9.00
C GLU A 37 15.20 8.73 -9.20
N GLY A 38 14.66 9.87 -8.75
CA GLY A 38 13.27 10.27 -9.00
C GLY A 38 12.31 9.88 -7.88
N PHE A 39 12.76 9.87 -6.63
CA PHE A 39 11.91 9.71 -5.45
C PHE A 39 12.15 10.83 -4.44
N THR A 40 11.05 11.39 -3.91
CA THR A 40 11.03 12.30 -2.77
C THR A 40 10.11 11.74 -1.70
N TYR A 41 10.33 12.13 -0.44
CA TYR A 41 9.61 11.58 0.69
C TYR A 41 8.83 12.65 1.41
N ALA A 42 7.60 12.32 1.83
CA ALA A 42 6.72 13.18 2.60
C ALA A 42 6.33 12.51 3.93
N THR A 43 6.04 13.29 4.94
CA THR A 43 5.56 12.79 6.23
C THR A 43 4.14 12.22 6.07
N ALA A 44 3.95 10.96 6.50
CA ALA A 44 2.64 10.33 6.48
C ALA A 44 1.66 11.06 7.43
N GLY A 45 0.46 11.36 6.95
CA GLY A 45 -0.56 12.08 7.71
C GLY A 45 -0.51 13.60 7.57
N GLU A 46 0.52 14.16 6.94
CA GLU A 46 0.70 15.62 6.75
C GLU A 46 0.56 15.98 5.27
N LEU A 47 -0.60 16.54 4.89
CA LEU A 47 -0.86 16.91 3.49
C LEU A 47 0.12 17.98 2.97
N ASP A 48 0.45 18.96 3.81
CA ASP A 48 1.38 20.04 3.44
C ASP A 48 2.78 19.47 3.10
N SER A 49 3.23 18.43 3.82
CA SER A 49 4.47 17.74 3.51
C SER A 49 4.44 17.05 2.14
N VAL A 50 3.28 16.49 1.75
CA VAL A 50 3.10 15.91 0.40
C VAL A 50 3.15 16.99 -0.67
N ILE A 51 2.51 18.13 -0.43
CA ILE A 51 2.50 19.29 -1.34
C ILE A 51 3.92 19.84 -1.53
N GLU A 52 4.69 20.00 -0.45
CA GLU A 52 6.08 20.48 -0.49
C GLU A 52 7.01 19.50 -1.22
N ALA A 53 6.86 18.18 -0.97
CA ALA A 53 7.65 17.14 -1.63
C ALA A 53 7.32 17.02 -3.13
N ALA A 54 6.11 17.38 -3.52
CA ALA A 54 5.64 17.33 -4.90
C ALA A 54 6.13 18.54 -5.71
N GLY A 55 7.40 18.54 -6.08
CA GLY A 55 8.00 19.57 -6.93
C GLY A 55 7.49 19.52 -8.38
N LYS A 56 7.96 20.48 -9.21
CA LYS A 56 7.55 20.63 -10.63
C LYS A 56 7.83 19.40 -11.50
N THR A 57 8.75 18.54 -11.09
CA THR A 57 9.13 17.31 -11.78
C THR A 57 8.33 16.09 -11.31
N SER A 58 7.47 16.24 -10.33
CA SER A 58 6.66 15.13 -9.81
C SER A 58 5.56 14.73 -10.80
N CYS A 59 5.39 13.43 -10.97
CA CYS A 59 4.37 12.82 -11.83
C CYS A 59 3.35 11.98 -11.04
N ALA A 60 3.69 11.58 -9.81
CA ALA A 60 2.82 10.72 -9.01
C ALA A 60 3.06 10.90 -7.50
N VAL A 61 2.06 10.51 -6.72
CA VAL A 61 2.17 10.18 -5.31
C VAL A 61 1.88 8.69 -5.16
N MET A 62 2.74 7.95 -4.45
CA MET A 62 2.58 6.53 -4.17
C MET A 62 2.51 6.31 -2.66
N MET A 63 1.54 5.53 -2.18
CA MET A 63 1.37 5.25 -0.75
C MET A 63 0.69 3.92 -0.47
N GLU A 64 0.97 3.38 0.72
CA GLU A 64 0.15 2.36 1.38
C GLU A 64 -0.95 3.05 2.19
N LEU A 65 -2.16 2.50 2.24
CA LEU A 65 -3.25 3.04 3.08
C LEU A 65 -3.14 2.61 4.54
N VAL A 66 -2.41 1.53 4.79
CA VAL A 66 -1.91 1.12 6.09
C VAL A 66 -0.44 0.79 5.90
N GLN A 67 0.46 1.56 6.49
CA GLN A 67 1.90 1.29 6.42
C GLN A 67 2.23 0.03 7.21
N GLY A 68 2.41 -1.10 6.51
CA GLY A 68 2.59 -2.41 7.13
C GLY A 68 3.91 -2.52 7.89
N GLU A 69 5.02 -2.39 7.19
CA GLU A 69 6.38 -2.45 7.74
C GLU A 69 6.71 -1.24 8.63
N GLY A 70 5.96 -0.17 8.50
CA GLY A 70 6.04 1.02 9.35
C GLY A 70 5.34 0.87 10.71
N GLY A 71 4.84 -0.33 11.05
CA GLY A 71 4.22 -0.61 12.34
C GLY A 71 2.70 -0.72 12.30
N VAL A 72 2.12 -1.10 11.17
CA VAL A 72 0.68 -1.21 10.95
C VAL A 72 -0.04 0.11 11.29
N MET A 73 0.34 1.16 10.56
CA MET A 73 -0.17 2.52 10.77
C MET A 73 -1.24 2.86 9.72
N PRO A 74 -2.54 2.79 10.04
CA PRO A 74 -3.59 3.25 9.14
C PRO A 74 -3.51 4.76 8.93
N LEU A 75 -3.57 5.19 7.68
CA LEU A 75 -3.68 6.61 7.35
C LEU A 75 -5.12 7.11 7.61
N SER A 76 -5.26 8.36 8.02
CA SER A 76 -6.58 8.94 8.20
C SER A 76 -7.30 9.14 6.86
N LYS A 77 -8.62 9.03 6.87
CA LYS A 77 -9.44 9.22 5.67
C LYS A 77 -9.28 10.62 5.08
N ASP A 78 -9.24 11.63 5.93
CA ASP A 78 -9.10 13.03 5.52
C ASP A 78 -7.75 13.27 4.81
N PHE A 79 -6.66 12.72 5.35
CA PHE A 79 -5.35 12.80 4.71
C PHE A 79 -5.36 12.13 3.32
N VAL A 80 -5.85 10.90 3.25
CA VAL A 80 -5.87 10.12 1.99
C VAL A 80 -6.72 10.81 0.93
N GLN A 81 -7.90 11.31 1.31
CA GLN A 81 -8.77 12.08 0.42
C GLN A 81 -8.15 13.43 0.01
N GLY A 82 -7.45 14.08 0.93
CA GLY A 82 -6.68 15.31 0.65
C GLY A 82 -5.60 15.06 -0.39
N VAL A 83 -4.82 13.98 -0.24
CA VAL A 83 -3.79 13.58 -1.23
C VAL A 83 -4.43 13.23 -2.57
N ALA A 84 -5.53 12.49 -2.60
CA ALA A 84 -6.23 12.14 -3.83
C ALA A 84 -6.71 13.40 -4.58
N LYS A 85 -7.31 14.34 -3.85
CA LYS A 85 -7.73 15.63 -4.42
C LYS A 85 -6.54 16.44 -4.92
N PHE A 86 -5.46 16.53 -4.15
CA PHE A 86 -4.23 17.21 -4.57
C PHE A 86 -3.66 16.62 -5.86
N CYS A 87 -3.61 15.29 -5.99
CA CYS A 87 -3.18 14.62 -7.21
C CYS A 87 -4.06 15.00 -8.41
N GLN A 88 -5.38 14.97 -8.23
CA GLN A 88 -6.34 15.33 -9.26
C GLN A 88 -6.17 16.78 -9.73
N ASP A 89 -6.06 17.73 -8.78
CA ASP A 89 -5.98 19.17 -9.05
C ASP A 89 -4.65 19.55 -9.75
N ASN A 90 -3.59 18.75 -9.59
CA ASN A 90 -2.24 19.04 -10.11
C ASN A 90 -1.78 18.07 -11.22
N ASP A 91 -2.69 17.29 -11.79
CA ASP A 91 -2.39 16.29 -12.82
C ASP A 91 -1.23 15.37 -12.41
N LEU A 92 -1.28 14.88 -11.17
CA LEU A 92 -0.42 13.83 -10.65
C LEU A 92 -1.17 12.50 -10.67
N LEU A 93 -0.45 11.40 -10.84
CA LEU A 93 -1.03 10.07 -10.67
C LEU A 93 -1.12 9.70 -9.20
N LEU A 94 -2.23 9.10 -8.79
CA LEU A 94 -2.39 8.49 -7.48
C LEU A 94 -2.14 6.98 -7.59
N LEU A 95 -1.05 6.51 -6.97
CA LEU A 95 -0.65 5.10 -6.98
C LEU A 95 -0.84 4.52 -5.58
N ILE A 96 -1.66 3.48 -5.45
CA ILE A 96 -1.92 2.82 -4.17
C ILE A 96 -1.26 1.45 -4.14
N ASP A 97 -0.42 1.24 -3.15
CA ASP A 97 0.20 -0.06 -2.88
C ASP A 97 -0.71 -0.88 -1.97
N GLU A 98 -1.42 -1.83 -2.57
CA GLU A 98 -2.34 -2.76 -1.90
C GLU A 98 -1.73 -4.15 -1.69
N VAL A 99 -0.42 -4.27 -1.78
CA VAL A 99 0.28 -5.56 -1.62
C VAL A 99 0.02 -6.18 -0.25
N GLN A 100 -0.14 -5.38 0.81
CA GLN A 100 -0.54 -5.87 2.13
C GLN A 100 -2.02 -5.65 2.46
N THR A 101 -2.59 -4.55 2.03
CA THR A 101 -3.94 -4.12 2.41
C THR A 101 -5.04 -4.74 1.58
N GLY A 102 -4.72 -5.16 0.35
CA GLY A 102 -5.68 -5.71 -0.60
C GLY A 102 -6.08 -7.15 -0.34
N VAL A 103 -6.85 -7.66 -1.26
CA VAL A 103 -7.33 -9.05 -1.31
C VAL A 103 -8.07 -9.45 -0.02
N GLY A 104 -9.00 -8.59 0.40
CA GLY A 104 -9.86 -8.84 1.57
C GLY A 104 -9.25 -8.55 2.93
N ARG A 105 -7.93 -8.32 3.04
CA ARG A 105 -7.20 -8.19 4.32
C ARG A 105 -7.80 -7.16 5.28
N THR A 106 -8.29 -6.05 4.76
CA THR A 106 -8.86 -4.94 5.55
C THR A 106 -10.39 -4.96 5.66
N GLY A 107 -11.03 -5.98 5.04
CA GLY A 107 -12.49 -6.12 5.03
C GLY A 107 -13.17 -5.46 3.83
N SER A 108 -12.43 -5.14 2.79
CA SER A 108 -12.89 -4.84 1.44
C SER A 108 -11.94 -5.54 0.46
N LEU A 109 -12.33 -5.75 -0.80
CA LEU A 109 -11.44 -6.37 -1.78
C LEU A 109 -10.13 -5.61 -1.88
N PHE A 110 -10.21 -4.28 -1.98
CA PHE A 110 -9.08 -3.35 -1.86
C PHE A 110 -9.41 -2.27 -0.83
N ALA A 111 -8.40 -1.88 -0.03
CA ALA A 111 -8.60 -0.92 1.05
C ALA A 111 -9.04 0.46 0.54
N PHE A 112 -8.61 0.90 -0.66
CA PHE A 112 -8.98 2.19 -1.23
C PHE A 112 -10.49 2.40 -1.31
N GLN A 113 -11.29 1.33 -1.43
CA GLN A 113 -12.75 1.39 -1.44
C GLN A 113 -13.32 1.96 -0.13
N GLN A 114 -12.67 1.69 1.01
CA GLN A 114 -13.09 2.21 2.32
C GLN A 114 -12.76 3.70 2.49
N TYR A 115 -11.76 4.18 1.75
CA TYR A 115 -11.36 5.59 1.77
C TYR A 115 -12.19 6.44 0.81
N GLY A 116 -12.91 5.82 -0.12
CA GLY A 116 -13.74 6.52 -1.12
C GLY A 116 -12.91 7.31 -2.12
N ILE A 117 -11.78 6.76 -2.55
CA ILE A 117 -10.89 7.33 -3.56
C ILE A 117 -10.85 6.44 -4.80
N GLU A 118 -10.46 7.02 -5.93
CA GLU A 118 -10.25 6.32 -7.21
C GLU A 118 -8.78 6.47 -7.63
N PRO A 119 -7.91 5.48 -7.35
CA PRO A 119 -6.51 5.54 -7.76
C PRO A 119 -6.34 5.38 -9.26
N ASP A 120 -5.26 5.97 -9.81
CA ASP A 120 -4.86 5.78 -11.20
C ASP A 120 -4.19 4.42 -11.44
N ALA A 121 -3.49 3.90 -10.40
CA ALA A 121 -2.96 2.54 -10.42
C ALA A 121 -2.96 1.93 -9.01
N VAL A 122 -3.10 0.60 -8.97
CA VAL A 122 -3.08 -0.22 -7.74
C VAL A 122 -2.16 -1.40 -7.96
N SER A 123 -1.15 -1.58 -7.10
CA SER A 123 -0.34 -2.79 -7.06
C SER A 123 -0.90 -3.79 -6.04
N PHE A 124 -0.86 -5.07 -6.35
CA PHE A 124 -1.32 -6.13 -5.46
C PHE A 124 -0.45 -7.39 -5.59
N ALA A 125 -0.33 -8.14 -4.51
CA ALA A 125 0.41 -9.39 -4.46
C ALA A 125 -0.02 -10.21 -3.24
N LYS A 126 0.90 -10.96 -2.64
CA LYS A 126 0.70 -11.75 -1.40
C LYS A 126 -0.57 -12.59 -1.42
N GLY A 127 -1.65 -12.11 -0.79
CA GLY A 127 -2.91 -12.84 -0.64
C GLY A 127 -3.52 -13.33 -1.95
N ILE A 128 -3.36 -12.58 -3.04
CA ILE A 128 -3.94 -12.95 -4.34
C ILE A 128 -3.45 -14.32 -4.86
N GLY A 129 -2.23 -14.69 -4.53
CA GLY A 129 -1.64 -15.94 -5.00
C GLY A 129 -2.15 -17.18 -4.27
N GLY A 130 -2.83 -17.05 -3.13
CA GLY A 130 -3.27 -18.23 -2.32
C GLY A 130 -2.12 -19.16 -1.89
N GLY A 131 -0.91 -18.60 -1.71
CA GLY A 131 0.33 -19.34 -1.43
C GLY A 131 1.23 -19.52 -2.66
N LEU A 132 0.76 -19.18 -3.86
CA LEU A 132 1.55 -19.18 -5.10
C LEU A 132 2.17 -17.79 -5.35
N PRO A 133 3.34 -17.72 -6.03
CA PRO A 133 4.02 -16.45 -6.32
C PRO A 133 3.28 -15.70 -7.44
N LEU A 134 2.40 -14.79 -7.08
CA LEU A 134 1.65 -13.94 -7.99
C LEU A 134 1.61 -12.51 -7.47
N GLY A 135 1.73 -11.57 -8.37
CA GLY A 135 1.48 -10.16 -8.17
C GLY A 135 1.06 -9.52 -9.46
N GLY A 136 0.46 -8.37 -9.37
CA GLY A 136 0.00 -7.61 -10.51
C GLY A 136 -0.23 -6.15 -10.16
N PHE A 137 -0.63 -5.41 -11.17
CA PHE A 137 -1.15 -4.05 -10.99
C PHE A 137 -2.33 -3.82 -11.93
N MET A 138 -3.20 -2.94 -11.51
CA MET A 138 -4.35 -2.47 -12.29
C MET A 138 -4.17 -0.98 -12.53
N VAL A 139 -4.69 -0.49 -13.64
CA VAL A 139 -4.71 0.93 -13.98
C VAL A 139 -6.11 1.35 -14.41
N ASN A 140 -6.44 2.62 -14.19
CA ASN A 140 -7.66 3.21 -14.70
C ASN A 140 -7.55 3.58 -16.20
N GLU A 141 -8.61 4.13 -16.78
CA GLU A 141 -8.65 4.52 -18.19
C GLU A 141 -7.60 5.57 -18.56
N LYS A 142 -7.25 6.48 -17.64
CA LYS A 142 -6.19 7.51 -17.82
C LYS A 142 -4.84 6.88 -18.14
N CYS A 143 -4.52 5.74 -17.54
CA CYS A 143 -3.24 5.06 -17.69
C CYS A 143 -3.25 3.86 -18.66
N ARG A 144 -4.41 3.52 -19.24
CA ARG A 144 -4.62 2.33 -20.07
C ARG A 144 -3.61 2.16 -21.20
N SER A 145 -3.23 3.25 -21.85
CA SER A 145 -2.33 3.22 -23.01
C SER A 145 -0.85 3.39 -22.69
N VAL A 146 -0.48 3.52 -21.39
CA VAL A 146 0.91 3.80 -20.99
C VAL A 146 1.81 2.60 -21.25
N LEU A 147 1.32 1.38 -20.97
CA LEU A 147 2.05 0.14 -21.22
C LEU A 147 1.42 -0.59 -22.41
N GLY A 148 2.13 -0.57 -23.53
CA GLY A 148 1.74 -1.27 -24.74
C GLY A 148 2.66 -2.48 -25.02
N SER A 149 2.42 -3.13 -26.17
CA SER A 149 3.25 -4.25 -26.62
C SER A 149 4.73 -3.86 -26.68
N GLY A 150 5.60 -4.66 -26.09
CA GLY A 150 7.05 -4.47 -26.10
C GLY A 150 7.61 -3.46 -25.09
N THR A 151 6.75 -2.80 -24.28
CA THR A 151 7.22 -1.82 -23.29
C THR A 151 7.60 -2.43 -21.95
N HIS A 152 7.00 -3.57 -21.60
CA HIS A 152 7.26 -4.31 -20.37
C HIS A 152 7.07 -5.81 -20.60
N ALA A 153 7.86 -6.63 -19.92
CA ALA A 153 7.73 -8.08 -19.96
C ALA A 153 8.21 -8.71 -18.64
N THR A 154 7.78 -9.94 -18.40
CA THR A 154 8.25 -10.78 -17.31
C THR A 154 8.24 -12.24 -17.76
N THR A 155 9.28 -13.00 -17.40
CA THR A 155 9.42 -14.41 -17.83
C THR A 155 8.31 -15.30 -17.29
N PHE A 156 7.92 -15.11 -16.03
CA PHE A 156 6.93 -15.97 -15.35
C PHE A 156 5.57 -15.29 -15.13
N GLY A 157 5.38 -14.04 -15.57
CA GLY A 157 4.12 -13.32 -15.44
C GLY A 157 2.99 -13.98 -16.23
N GLY A 158 1.80 -13.95 -15.65
CA GLY A 158 0.65 -14.64 -16.23
C GLY A 158 0.74 -16.17 -16.21
N ASN A 159 1.57 -16.74 -15.32
CA ASN A 159 1.67 -18.19 -15.17
C ASN A 159 0.28 -18.79 -14.91
N PRO A 160 -0.19 -19.75 -15.75
CA PRO A 160 -1.56 -20.24 -15.66
C PRO A 160 -1.89 -20.94 -14.35
N ILE A 161 -0.93 -21.60 -13.69
CA ILE A 161 -1.14 -22.25 -12.39
C ILE A 161 -1.37 -21.19 -11.32
N CYS A 162 -0.56 -20.14 -11.28
CA CYS A 162 -0.71 -19.03 -10.33
C CYS A 162 -2.01 -18.26 -10.58
N CYS A 163 -2.36 -18.04 -11.84
CA CYS A 163 -3.62 -17.36 -12.21
C CYS A 163 -4.86 -18.21 -11.83
N ALA A 164 -4.80 -19.54 -12.02
CA ALA A 164 -5.87 -20.43 -11.58
C ALA A 164 -6.05 -20.38 -10.05
N GLY A 165 -4.94 -20.39 -9.29
CA GLY A 165 -4.99 -20.20 -7.83
C GLY A 165 -5.60 -18.86 -7.42
N ALA A 166 -5.26 -17.77 -8.15
CA ALA A 166 -5.81 -16.44 -7.88
C ALA A 166 -7.33 -16.36 -8.15
N LEU A 167 -7.83 -17.04 -9.17
CA LEU A 167 -9.27 -17.12 -9.42
C LEU A 167 -10.01 -17.75 -8.26
N VAL A 168 -9.50 -18.85 -7.71
CA VAL A 168 -10.08 -19.48 -6.51
C VAL A 168 -10.08 -18.52 -5.31
N VAL A 169 -8.98 -17.79 -5.10
CA VAL A 169 -8.92 -16.77 -4.01
C VAL A 169 -9.99 -15.69 -4.22
N LEU A 170 -10.15 -15.20 -5.45
CA LEU A 170 -11.14 -14.16 -5.74
C LEU A 170 -12.58 -14.66 -5.59
N ASP A 171 -12.85 -15.91 -5.95
CA ASP A 171 -14.17 -16.53 -5.79
C ASP A 171 -14.57 -16.72 -4.32
N GLU A 172 -13.59 -16.95 -3.43
CA GLU A 172 -13.80 -17.04 -1.97
C GLU A 172 -14.03 -15.68 -1.30
N ILE A 173 -13.57 -14.57 -1.91
CA ILE A 173 -13.73 -13.22 -1.34
C ILE A 173 -15.11 -12.68 -1.68
N ASN A 174 -16.08 -12.98 -0.80
CA ASN A 174 -17.45 -12.51 -0.88
C ASN A 174 -17.78 -11.52 0.26
N ASP A 175 -18.96 -10.90 0.21
CA ASP A 175 -19.38 -9.91 1.20
C ASP A 175 -19.43 -10.47 2.63
N GLU A 176 -19.78 -11.75 2.81
CA GLU A 176 -19.83 -12.40 4.12
C GLU A 176 -18.42 -12.50 4.71
N LEU A 177 -17.44 -13.01 3.94
CA LEU A 177 -16.05 -13.07 4.37
C LEU A 177 -15.48 -11.69 4.69
N LEU A 178 -15.77 -10.68 3.84
CA LEU A 178 -15.32 -9.30 4.07
C LEU A 178 -15.90 -8.71 5.35
N LEU A 179 -17.17 -8.99 5.66
CA LEU A 179 -17.80 -8.58 6.92
C LEU A 179 -17.17 -9.33 8.12
N GLU A 180 -16.91 -10.63 7.99
CA GLU A 180 -16.21 -11.39 9.02
C GLU A 180 -14.81 -10.84 9.32
N VAL A 181 -14.04 -10.45 8.29
CA VAL A 181 -12.72 -9.83 8.45
C VAL A 181 -12.82 -8.57 9.30
N LYS A 182 -13.80 -7.70 9.04
CA LYS A 182 -14.05 -6.49 9.85
C LYS A 182 -14.40 -6.85 11.29
N THR A 183 -15.40 -7.71 11.46
CA THR A 183 -15.94 -8.09 12.78
C THR A 183 -14.88 -8.78 13.64
N LYS A 184 -14.14 -9.73 13.07
CA LYS A 184 -13.06 -10.44 13.77
C LYS A 184 -11.89 -9.49 14.09
N GLY A 185 -11.53 -8.62 13.16
CA GLY A 185 -10.49 -7.60 13.38
C GLY A 185 -10.84 -6.66 14.53
N ASP A 186 -12.07 -6.14 14.55
CA ASP A 186 -12.57 -5.27 15.63
C ASP A 186 -12.62 -6.01 16.96
N TYR A 187 -13.06 -7.27 16.96
CA TYR A 187 -13.07 -8.11 18.15
C TYR A 187 -11.66 -8.30 18.73
N ILE A 188 -10.68 -8.64 17.89
CA ILE A 188 -9.30 -8.85 18.31
C ILE A 188 -8.71 -7.56 18.87
N ARG A 189 -8.82 -6.42 18.15
CA ARG A 189 -8.31 -5.13 18.62
C ARG A 189 -8.91 -4.75 19.96
N ARG A 190 -10.23 -4.85 20.11
CA ARG A 190 -10.94 -4.55 21.37
C ARG A 190 -10.44 -5.46 22.52
N LYS A 191 -10.25 -6.75 22.26
CA LYS A 191 -9.74 -7.67 23.29
C LYS A 191 -8.31 -7.37 23.69
N LEU A 192 -7.45 -7.05 22.73
CA LEU A 192 -6.06 -6.67 22.99
C LEU A 192 -5.97 -5.32 23.74
N SER A 193 -6.76 -4.33 23.34
CA SER A 193 -6.80 -3.02 24.02
C SER A 193 -7.33 -3.10 25.45
N ALA A 194 -8.12 -4.13 25.78
CA ALA A 194 -8.63 -4.36 27.13
C ALA A 194 -7.64 -5.09 28.06
N ILE A 195 -6.46 -5.49 27.54
CA ILE A 195 -5.42 -6.10 28.37
C ILE A 195 -4.69 -5.02 29.15
N GLU A 196 -4.85 -5.03 30.46
CA GLU A 196 -4.07 -4.18 31.36
C GLU A 196 -2.62 -4.68 31.42
N SER A 197 -1.73 -4.05 30.66
CA SER A 197 -0.32 -4.42 30.62
C SER A 197 0.57 -3.19 30.44
N LYS A 198 1.60 -3.09 31.27
CA LYS A 198 2.64 -2.04 31.12
C LYS A 198 3.48 -2.21 29.83
N TYR A 199 3.38 -3.34 29.18
CA TYR A 199 4.12 -3.64 27.97
C TYR A 199 3.38 -3.26 26.69
N ILE A 200 2.07 -3.11 26.71
CA ILE A 200 1.26 -2.71 25.53
C ILE A 200 0.97 -1.22 25.64
N SER A 201 1.47 -0.43 24.68
CA SER A 201 1.23 1.02 24.62
C SER A 201 0.12 1.38 23.64
N ASP A 202 -0.03 0.61 22.56
CA ASP A 202 -1.06 0.87 21.56
C ASP A 202 -1.49 -0.43 20.85
N VAL A 203 -2.75 -0.45 20.40
CA VAL A 203 -3.32 -1.51 19.54
C VAL A 203 -4.09 -0.85 18.41
N ARG A 204 -3.63 -1.03 17.20
CA ARG A 204 -4.14 -0.34 16.01
C ARG A 204 -4.31 -1.28 14.82
N GLY A 205 -4.88 -0.77 13.73
CA GLY A 205 -4.99 -1.52 12.48
C GLY A 205 -6.35 -1.37 11.80
N LEU A 206 -6.52 -2.11 10.70
CA LEU A 206 -7.74 -2.12 9.89
C LEU A 206 -8.03 -3.55 9.44
N GLY A 207 -9.25 -4.06 9.70
CA GLY A 207 -9.60 -5.46 9.46
C GLY A 207 -8.66 -6.41 10.21
N MET A 208 -8.11 -7.40 9.50
CA MET A 208 -7.15 -8.36 10.05
C MET A 208 -5.68 -7.93 9.90
N MET A 209 -5.42 -6.67 9.62
CA MET A 209 -4.10 -6.06 9.69
C MET A 209 -3.99 -5.34 11.04
N ILE A 210 -3.35 -5.98 12.03
CA ILE A 210 -3.35 -5.57 13.43
C ILE A 210 -1.92 -5.36 13.90
N GLY A 211 -1.65 -4.19 14.48
CA GLY A 211 -0.39 -3.82 15.12
C GLY A 211 -0.56 -3.72 16.63
N ILE A 212 0.43 -4.19 17.36
CA ILE A 212 0.54 -4.03 18.81
C ILE A 212 1.88 -3.38 19.09
N GLU A 213 1.87 -2.24 19.74
CA GLU A 213 3.09 -1.57 20.16
C GLU A 213 3.52 -2.06 21.54
N ILE A 214 4.75 -2.57 21.61
CA ILE A 214 5.32 -3.15 22.83
C ILE A 214 6.38 -2.21 23.38
N ASN A 215 6.17 -1.73 24.60
CA ASN A 215 7.14 -0.88 25.33
C ASN A 215 8.47 -1.63 25.56
N GLY A 216 9.58 -0.95 25.27
CA GLY A 216 10.93 -1.48 25.53
C GLY A 216 11.46 -2.45 24.48
N VAL A 217 10.76 -2.62 23.36
CA VAL A 217 11.24 -3.35 22.18
C VAL A 217 11.47 -2.33 21.06
N SER A 218 12.72 -2.18 20.62
CA SER A 218 13.04 -1.42 19.41
C SER A 218 12.84 -2.31 18.18
N HIS A 219 12.26 -1.76 17.14
CA HIS A 219 12.13 -2.42 15.82
C HIS A 219 13.46 -2.48 15.09
#